data_e455a733a62a2c439a7723ec6d1c324f
#
_entry.id   e455a733a62a2c439a7723ec6d1c324f
#
_cell.length_a   1.000
_cell.length_b   1.000
_cell.length_c   1.000
_cell.angle_alpha   90.00
_cell.angle_beta   90.00
_cell.angle_gamma   90.00
#
_symmetry.space_group_name_H-M   'P 1'
#
loop_
_entity.id
_entity.type
_entity.pdbx_description
1 polymer ?
#
loop_
_entity_poly.entity_id
_entity_poly.type
_entity_poly.pdbx_seq_one_letter_code
_entity_poly.pdbx_strand_id
1 'polypeptide(L)'
;WIVAALGAHTLGAIVVPINTRYKGAEAAHVLERSRARVLFTVDEFLGARYPAMLRDAGVPLPALQTVVTFGPGEVSWDDFLAAGARVSPDEVARIAATVTPDDVGDIMFTSGTTGRPKAVPATHAQSLRVFADWGALVGLRRGDRYLVVAPFFHTFGYKAGWLAALQVGAVVHPQPQFDVEQVMARIAAERITV
;
A
#
# COMPACT_ATOMS: atom_id res chain seq x y z
N TRP A 1 5.09 -2.03 -3.92
CA TRP A 1 3.93 -1.71 -3.09
C TRP A 1 2.78 -2.70 -3.31
N ILE A 2 2.24 -2.80 -4.53
CA ILE A 2 1.07 -3.65 -4.83
C ILE A 2 1.33 -5.11 -4.46
N VAL A 3 2.47 -5.67 -4.86
CA VAL A 3 2.83 -7.08 -4.56
C VAL A 3 2.92 -7.31 -3.05
N ALA A 4 3.54 -6.40 -2.30
CA ALA A 4 3.60 -6.51 -0.83
C ALA A 4 2.21 -6.44 -0.18
N ALA A 5 1.34 -5.54 -0.66
CA ALA A 5 -0.02 -5.42 -0.16
C ALA A 5 -0.87 -6.66 -0.46
N LEU A 6 -0.80 -7.19 -1.68
CA LEU A 6 -1.51 -8.43 -2.05
C LEU A 6 -1.01 -9.63 -1.26
N GLY A 7 0.31 -9.75 -1.07
CA GLY A 7 0.90 -10.79 -0.21
C GLY A 7 0.40 -10.70 1.23
N ALA A 8 0.33 -9.49 1.79
CA ALA A 8 -0.22 -9.25 3.12
C ALA A 8 -1.70 -9.66 3.21
N HIS A 9 -2.53 -9.24 2.26
CA HIS A 9 -3.95 -9.63 2.21
C HIS A 9 -4.14 -11.14 2.07
N THR A 10 -3.32 -11.82 1.27
CA THR A 10 -3.37 -13.28 1.13
C THR A 10 -3.17 -14.00 2.46
N LEU A 11 -2.39 -13.41 3.36
CA LEU A 11 -2.12 -13.97 4.69
C LEU A 11 -3.06 -13.43 5.78
N GLY A 12 -4.10 -12.67 5.43
CA GLY A 12 -5.00 -12.02 6.39
C GLY A 12 -4.34 -10.92 7.20
N ALA A 13 -3.17 -10.42 6.77
CA ALA A 13 -2.52 -9.31 7.43
C ALA A 13 -3.16 -7.97 7.01
N ILE A 14 -3.32 -7.07 7.98
CA ILE A 14 -3.91 -5.75 7.77
C ILE A 14 -2.89 -4.81 7.14
N VAL A 15 -3.21 -4.24 5.99
CA VAL A 15 -2.38 -3.24 5.32
C VAL A 15 -2.64 -1.86 5.92
N VAL A 16 -1.57 -1.17 6.32
CA VAL A 16 -1.64 0.17 6.92
C VAL A 16 -0.80 1.13 6.08
N PRO A 17 -1.37 1.81 5.10
CA PRO A 17 -0.65 2.77 4.28
C PRO A 17 -0.22 3.99 5.10
N ILE A 18 1.05 4.38 4.95
CA ILE A 18 1.62 5.55 5.63
C ILE A 18 1.85 6.65 4.59
N ASN A 19 1.40 7.86 4.92
CA ASN A 19 1.61 9.04 4.08
C ASN A 19 3.10 9.34 3.95
N THR A 20 3.61 9.37 2.72
CA THR A 20 5.01 9.66 2.42
C THR A 20 5.46 11.09 2.80
N ARG A 21 4.54 11.97 3.16
CA ARG A 21 4.84 13.31 3.65
C ARG A 21 4.93 13.39 5.18
N TYR A 22 4.59 12.32 5.88
CA TYR A 22 4.71 12.29 7.34
C TYR A 22 6.17 12.38 7.77
N LYS A 23 6.38 13.09 8.88
CA LYS A 23 7.66 13.11 9.58
C LYS A 23 7.78 11.88 10.48
N GLY A 24 8.96 11.63 11.02
CA GLY A 24 9.24 10.44 11.83
C GLY A 24 8.26 10.21 12.97
N ALA A 25 7.90 11.24 13.70
CA ALA A 25 6.95 11.15 14.82
C ALA A 25 5.52 10.78 14.36
N GLU A 26 5.07 11.28 13.20
CA GLU A 26 3.76 10.95 12.64
C GLU A 26 3.74 9.51 12.11
N ALA A 27 4.81 9.09 11.42
CA ALA A 27 4.97 7.73 10.95
C ALA A 27 5.04 6.74 12.14
N ALA A 28 5.81 7.09 13.18
CA ALA A 28 5.89 6.30 14.41
C ALA A 28 4.53 6.17 15.10
N HIS A 29 3.73 7.25 15.15
CA HIS A 29 2.37 7.20 15.70
C HIS A 29 1.47 6.20 14.95
N VAL A 30 1.55 6.16 13.61
CA VAL A 30 0.79 5.17 12.81
C VAL A 30 1.23 3.75 13.12
N LEU A 31 2.55 3.49 13.16
CA LEU A 31 3.13 2.17 13.46
C LEU A 31 2.77 1.70 14.87
N GLU A 32 2.86 2.58 15.86
CA GLU A 32 2.49 2.30 17.25
C GLU A 32 1.01 1.96 17.37
N ARG A 33 0.13 2.81 16.84
CA ARG A 33 -1.34 2.64 16.92
C ARG A 33 -1.84 1.42 16.20
N SER A 34 -1.24 1.07 15.07
CA SER A 34 -1.59 -0.13 14.30
C SER A 34 -0.89 -1.38 14.84
N ARG A 35 0.09 -1.25 15.73
CA ARG A 35 0.94 -2.35 16.20
C ARG A 35 1.56 -3.11 15.03
N ALA A 36 1.98 -2.38 13.98
CA ALA A 36 2.57 -2.96 12.80
C ALA A 36 3.83 -3.78 13.16
N ARG A 37 3.90 -4.99 12.61
CA ARG A 37 5.03 -5.91 12.84
C ARG A 37 6.07 -5.82 11.74
N VAL A 38 5.64 -5.48 10.53
CA VAL A 38 6.51 -5.35 9.36
C VAL A 38 6.26 -4.00 8.71
N LEU A 39 7.33 -3.28 8.41
CA LEU A 39 7.29 -2.05 7.62
C LEU A 39 7.97 -2.30 6.27
N PHE A 40 7.25 -2.08 5.18
CA PHE A 40 7.82 -2.00 3.84
C PHE A 40 8.04 -0.54 3.47
N THR A 41 9.26 -0.17 3.10
CA THR A 41 9.60 1.21 2.78
C THR A 41 10.68 1.28 1.68
N VAL A 42 10.97 2.49 1.21
CA VAL A 42 12.20 2.79 0.45
C VAL A 42 13.20 3.47 1.38
N ASP A 43 14.50 3.43 1.06
CA ASP A 43 15.49 4.14 1.87
C ASP A 43 15.27 5.65 1.78
N GLU A 44 15.10 6.15 0.54
CA GLU A 44 14.90 7.57 0.30
C GLU A 44 13.82 7.82 -0.75
N PHE A 45 12.97 8.83 -0.52
CA PHE A 45 12.02 9.35 -1.48
C PHE A 45 11.71 10.82 -1.17
N LEU A 46 11.67 11.69 -2.19
CA LEU A 46 11.43 13.14 -2.06
C LEU A 46 12.38 13.84 -1.08
N GLY A 47 13.66 13.42 -1.04
CA GLY A 47 14.68 13.96 -0.15
C GLY A 47 14.54 13.56 1.32
N ALA A 48 13.64 12.63 1.65
CA ALA A 48 13.47 12.11 3.00
C ALA A 48 14.00 10.67 3.09
N ARG A 49 14.92 10.41 4.03
CA ARG A 49 15.44 9.06 4.32
C ARG A 49 14.56 8.42 5.40
N TYR A 50 13.57 7.64 4.99
CA TYR A 50 12.51 7.16 5.87
C TYR A 50 12.98 6.30 7.05
N PRO A 51 13.86 5.27 6.88
CA PRO A 51 14.32 4.50 8.02
C PRO A 51 15.10 5.35 9.04
N ALA A 52 15.95 6.27 8.56
CA ALA A 52 16.69 7.18 9.43
C ALA A 52 15.73 8.13 10.18
N MET A 53 14.83 8.78 9.45
CA MET A 53 13.84 9.70 10.01
C MET A 53 12.95 9.01 11.08
N LEU A 54 12.61 7.75 10.90
CA LEU A 54 11.85 6.98 11.88
C LEU A 54 12.68 6.70 13.15
N ARG A 55 13.95 6.31 13.00
CA ARG A 55 14.87 6.10 14.14
C ARG A 55 15.09 7.39 14.92
N ASP A 56 15.34 8.49 14.21
CA ASP A 56 15.61 9.82 14.80
C ASP A 56 14.41 10.38 15.58
N ALA A 57 13.20 9.90 15.30
CA ALA A 57 12.02 10.26 16.07
C ALA A 57 12.06 9.75 17.52
N GLY A 58 12.90 8.78 17.84
CA GLY A 58 13.11 8.27 19.19
C GLY A 58 11.88 7.63 19.85
N VAL A 59 10.84 7.29 19.07
CA VAL A 59 9.61 6.67 19.58
C VAL A 59 9.80 5.17 19.64
N PRO A 60 9.59 4.53 20.81
CA PRO A 60 9.65 3.08 20.91
C PRO A 60 8.57 2.39 20.09
N LEU A 61 8.96 1.41 19.29
CA LEU A 61 8.05 0.64 18.43
C LEU A 61 8.20 -0.87 18.75
N PRO A 62 7.77 -1.32 19.93
CA PRO A 62 8.05 -2.68 20.40
C PRO A 62 7.37 -3.77 19.56
N ALA A 63 6.33 -3.44 18.80
CA ALA A 63 5.68 -4.39 17.91
C ALA A 63 6.41 -4.54 16.57
N LEU A 64 7.19 -3.54 16.13
CA LEU A 64 7.88 -3.54 14.84
C LEU A 64 9.07 -4.50 14.88
N GLN A 65 8.99 -5.59 14.14
CA GLN A 65 9.98 -6.66 14.13
C GLN A 65 10.91 -6.59 12.91
N THR A 66 10.41 -6.08 11.79
CA THR A 66 11.15 -6.10 10.53
C THR A 66 10.89 -4.84 9.72
N VAL A 67 11.95 -4.23 9.21
CA VAL A 67 11.89 -3.14 8.23
C VAL A 67 12.46 -3.65 6.92
N VAL A 68 11.60 -3.81 5.92
CA VAL A 68 11.96 -4.27 4.57
C VAL A 68 12.10 -3.06 3.66
N THR A 69 13.24 -2.92 3.00
CA THR A 69 13.52 -1.79 2.10
C THR A 69 13.47 -2.24 0.64
N PHE A 70 12.70 -1.53 -0.18
CA PHE A 70 12.74 -1.70 -1.63
C PHE A 70 14.03 -1.08 -2.17
N GLY A 71 15.10 -1.86 -2.19
CA GLY A 71 16.48 -1.47 -2.46
C GLY A 71 17.40 -1.83 -1.29
N PRO A 72 18.59 -1.23 -1.20
CA PRO A 72 19.54 -1.48 -0.10
C PRO A 72 18.92 -1.14 1.28
N GLY A 73 19.20 -1.97 2.27
CA GLY A 73 18.70 -1.77 3.64
C GLY A 73 19.11 -2.92 4.55
N GLU A 74 18.66 -2.90 5.82
CA GLU A 74 18.95 -3.96 6.78
C GLU A 74 18.34 -5.31 6.33
N VAL A 75 17.10 -5.29 5.85
CA VAL A 75 16.48 -6.39 5.11
C VAL A 75 16.05 -5.84 3.76
N SER A 76 16.73 -6.26 2.69
CA SER A 76 16.33 -5.89 1.34
C SER A 76 15.06 -6.62 0.91
N TRP A 77 14.36 -6.06 -0.09
CA TRP A 77 13.23 -6.75 -0.71
C TRP A 77 13.59 -8.14 -1.24
N ASP A 78 14.78 -8.28 -1.83
CA ASP A 78 15.25 -9.55 -2.39
C ASP A 78 15.54 -10.57 -1.29
N ASP A 79 16.16 -10.16 -0.17
CA ASP A 79 16.36 -11.01 1.00
C ASP A 79 15.04 -11.46 1.61
N PHE A 80 14.07 -10.54 1.69
CA PHE A 80 12.72 -10.86 2.18
C PHE A 80 12.04 -11.91 1.29
N LEU A 81 12.11 -11.76 -0.03
CA LEU A 81 11.58 -12.75 -0.97
C LEU A 81 12.32 -14.09 -0.87
N ALA A 82 13.65 -14.07 -0.78
CA ALA A 82 14.47 -15.28 -0.62
C ALA A 82 14.10 -16.04 0.66
N ALA A 83 13.80 -15.34 1.76
CA ALA A 83 13.33 -15.95 2.99
C ALA A 83 11.99 -16.67 2.80
N GLY A 84 11.13 -16.17 1.92
CA GLY A 84 9.85 -16.78 1.56
C GLY A 84 9.97 -18.15 0.89
N ALA A 85 11.10 -18.46 0.25
CA ALA A 85 11.34 -19.77 -0.36
C ALA A 85 11.35 -20.93 0.64
N ARG A 86 11.46 -20.64 1.93
CA ARG A 86 11.39 -21.65 3.03
C ARG A 86 9.96 -21.95 3.48
N VAL A 87 8.99 -21.19 3.03
CA VAL A 87 7.56 -21.38 3.36
C VAL A 87 6.91 -22.26 2.31
N SER A 88 6.23 -23.31 2.73
CA SER A 88 5.59 -24.22 1.76
C SER A 88 4.37 -23.56 1.11
N PRO A 89 4.12 -23.79 -0.20
CA PRO A 89 2.91 -23.29 -0.85
C PRO A 89 1.62 -23.79 -0.17
N ASP A 90 1.61 -25.00 0.37
CA ASP A 90 0.46 -25.57 1.07
C ASP A 90 0.16 -24.82 2.37
N GLU A 91 1.18 -24.38 3.09
CA GLU A 91 1.00 -23.55 4.27
C GLU A 91 0.39 -22.20 3.91
N VAL A 92 0.89 -21.56 2.85
CA VAL A 92 0.32 -20.30 2.34
C VAL A 92 -1.14 -20.49 1.94
N ALA A 93 -1.45 -21.56 1.19
CA ALA A 93 -2.82 -21.87 0.78
C ALA A 93 -3.75 -22.12 1.97
N ARG A 94 -3.27 -22.84 2.99
CA ARG A 94 -4.02 -23.09 4.21
C ARG A 94 -4.34 -21.79 4.98
N ILE A 95 -3.40 -20.88 5.08
CA ILE A 95 -3.61 -19.58 5.73
C ILE A 95 -4.58 -18.74 4.89
N ALA A 96 -4.36 -18.65 3.58
CA ALA A 96 -5.22 -17.88 2.67
C ALA A 96 -6.69 -18.35 2.72
N ALA A 97 -6.92 -19.66 2.88
CA ALA A 97 -8.26 -20.22 3.02
C ALA A 97 -8.98 -19.81 4.33
N THR A 98 -8.29 -19.27 5.31
CA THR A 98 -8.91 -18.75 6.55
C THR A 98 -9.33 -17.30 6.46
N VAL A 99 -8.89 -16.58 5.42
CA VAL A 99 -9.25 -15.17 5.23
C VAL A 99 -10.68 -15.06 4.72
N THR A 100 -11.45 -14.22 5.38
CA THR A 100 -12.87 -14.02 5.08
C THR A 100 -13.16 -12.61 4.58
N PRO A 101 -14.29 -12.40 3.88
CA PRO A 101 -14.71 -11.06 3.45
C PRO A 101 -14.89 -10.05 4.61
N ASP A 102 -15.20 -10.53 5.81
CA ASP A 102 -15.47 -9.70 7.00
C ASP A 102 -14.21 -9.35 7.78
N ASP A 103 -13.06 -9.94 7.43
CA ASP A 103 -11.78 -9.57 8.03
C ASP A 103 -11.38 -8.16 7.63
N VAL A 104 -10.73 -7.45 8.58
CA VAL A 104 -10.19 -6.13 8.31
C VAL A 104 -9.01 -6.26 7.34
N GLY A 105 -9.16 -5.72 6.14
CA GLY A 105 -8.10 -5.74 5.12
C GLY A 105 -7.12 -4.58 5.26
N ASP A 106 -7.61 -3.42 5.65
CA ASP A 106 -6.75 -2.24 5.78
C ASP A 106 -7.21 -1.28 6.90
N ILE A 107 -6.26 -0.45 7.35
CA ILE A 107 -6.52 0.67 8.25
C ILE A 107 -5.96 1.93 7.61
N MET A 108 -6.84 2.84 7.20
CA MET A 108 -6.47 4.14 6.66
C MET A 108 -6.38 5.17 7.79
N PHE A 109 -5.28 5.93 7.84
CA PHE A 109 -5.17 7.04 8.78
C PHE A 109 -5.58 8.35 8.11
N THR A 110 -6.61 9.00 8.64
CA THR A 110 -7.12 10.27 8.14
C THR A 110 -6.60 11.44 8.98
N SER A 111 -6.41 12.61 8.35
CA SER A 111 -6.11 13.84 9.07
C SER A 111 -7.31 14.21 9.96
N GLY A 112 -7.19 13.94 11.26
CA GLY A 112 -8.25 14.30 12.21
C GLY A 112 -8.30 15.82 12.43
N THR A 113 -9.49 16.36 12.64
CA THR A 113 -9.71 17.79 13.03
C THR A 113 -9.03 18.16 14.35
N THR A 114 -8.57 17.19 15.13
CA THR A 114 -7.92 17.32 16.44
C THR A 114 -6.40 17.19 16.39
N GLY A 115 -5.78 17.23 15.22
CA GLY A 115 -4.32 17.26 15.03
C GLY A 115 -3.61 15.90 14.98
N ARG A 116 -4.22 14.81 15.46
CA ARG A 116 -3.65 13.45 15.32
C ARG A 116 -4.45 12.60 14.33
N PRO A 117 -3.78 11.85 13.44
CA PRO A 117 -4.46 10.96 12.50
C PRO A 117 -5.34 9.92 13.21
N LYS A 118 -6.56 9.72 12.69
CA LYS A 118 -7.51 8.72 13.20
C LYS A 118 -7.47 7.47 12.33
N ALA A 119 -7.43 6.31 12.96
CA ALA A 119 -7.47 5.01 12.30
C ALA A 119 -8.89 4.67 11.86
N VAL A 120 -9.07 4.35 10.59
CA VAL A 120 -10.35 3.94 9.98
C VAL A 120 -10.15 2.55 9.38
N PRO A 121 -10.61 1.47 10.05
CA PRO A 121 -10.55 0.12 9.49
C PRO A 121 -11.60 -0.07 8.41
N ALA A 122 -11.27 -0.89 7.41
CA ALA A 122 -12.22 -1.35 6.40
C ALA A 122 -12.03 -2.85 6.17
N THR A 123 -13.14 -3.59 6.02
CA THR A 123 -13.09 -5.02 5.69
C THR A 123 -12.80 -5.22 4.20
N HIS A 124 -12.39 -6.46 3.84
CA HIS A 124 -12.22 -6.83 2.44
C HIS A 124 -13.52 -6.61 1.65
N ALA A 125 -14.67 -7.07 2.19
CA ALA A 125 -15.97 -6.90 1.54
C ALA A 125 -16.31 -5.43 1.30
N GLN A 126 -16.11 -4.56 2.28
CA GLN A 126 -16.38 -3.12 2.14
C GLN A 126 -15.53 -2.50 1.02
N SER A 127 -14.21 -2.78 1.03
CA SER A 127 -13.30 -2.23 0.04
C SER A 127 -13.60 -2.74 -1.37
N LEU A 128 -13.80 -4.05 -1.54
CA LEU A 128 -14.06 -4.65 -2.85
C LEU A 128 -15.39 -4.18 -3.43
N ARG A 129 -16.45 -4.15 -2.64
CA ARG A 129 -17.79 -3.74 -3.09
C ARG A 129 -17.82 -2.29 -3.53
N VAL A 130 -17.37 -1.36 -2.67
CA VAL A 130 -17.42 0.07 -2.96
C VAL A 130 -16.61 0.42 -4.21
N PHE A 131 -15.44 -0.20 -4.38
CA PHE A 131 -14.58 0.13 -5.52
C PHE A 131 -14.87 -0.67 -6.78
N ALA A 132 -15.63 -1.75 -6.71
CA ALA A 132 -16.30 -2.33 -7.88
C ALA A 132 -17.39 -1.40 -8.42
N ASP A 133 -18.25 -0.87 -7.53
CA ASP A 133 -19.30 0.10 -7.89
C ASP A 133 -18.69 1.38 -8.47
N TRP A 134 -17.61 1.89 -7.86
CA TRP A 134 -16.89 3.04 -8.39
C TRP A 134 -16.30 2.77 -9.77
N GLY A 135 -15.65 1.61 -9.97
CA GLY A 135 -15.09 1.22 -11.27
C GLY A 135 -16.16 1.16 -12.37
N ALA A 136 -17.33 0.60 -12.04
CA ALA A 136 -18.47 0.57 -12.96
C ALA A 136 -18.98 1.98 -13.28
N LEU A 137 -19.08 2.86 -12.28
CA LEU A 137 -19.55 4.24 -12.44
C LEU A 137 -18.65 5.06 -13.37
N VAL A 138 -17.32 4.89 -13.27
CA VAL A 138 -16.36 5.60 -14.15
C VAL A 138 -16.11 4.88 -15.48
N GLY A 139 -16.76 3.74 -15.70
CA GLY A 139 -16.65 2.97 -16.95
C GLY A 139 -15.34 2.21 -17.09
N LEU A 140 -14.64 1.93 -15.99
CA LEU A 140 -13.40 1.15 -15.99
C LEU A 140 -13.68 -0.31 -16.40
N ARG A 141 -12.89 -0.85 -17.32
CA ARG A 141 -13.12 -2.17 -17.89
C ARG A 141 -11.83 -2.92 -18.19
N ARG A 142 -11.98 -4.20 -18.44
CA ARG A 142 -10.86 -5.08 -18.81
C ARG A 142 -10.11 -4.54 -20.03
N GLY A 143 -8.78 -4.52 -19.90
CA GLY A 143 -7.88 -4.06 -20.95
C GLY A 143 -7.63 -2.56 -20.95
N ASP A 144 -8.33 -1.77 -20.13
CA ASP A 144 -7.99 -0.37 -19.92
C ASP A 144 -6.56 -0.24 -19.41
N ARG A 145 -5.93 0.86 -19.75
CA ARG A 145 -4.59 1.27 -19.33
C ARG A 145 -4.77 2.48 -18.42
N TYR A 146 -4.79 2.20 -17.12
CA TYR A 146 -5.15 3.18 -16.09
C TYR A 146 -3.91 3.84 -15.50
N LEU A 147 -3.74 5.15 -15.73
CA LEU A 147 -2.67 5.95 -15.15
C LEU A 147 -3.05 6.41 -13.74
N VAL A 148 -2.48 5.77 -12.73
CA VAL A 148 -2.76 6.11 -11.33
C VAL A 148 -1.75 7.15 -10.85
N VAL A 149 -2.18 8.41 -10.82
CA VAL A 149 -1.37 9.57 -10.38
C VAL A 149 -1.52 9.87 -8.89
N ALA A 150 -2.60 9.40 -8.28
CA ALA A 150 -2.83 9.59 -6.85
C ALA A 150 -1.90 8.67 -6.02
N PRO A 151 -1.37 9.14 -4.89
CA PRO A 151 -0.48 8.33 -4.04
C PRO A 151 -1.17 7.08 -3.50
N PHE A 152 -0.47 5.95 -3.45
CA PHE A 152 -0.99 4.68 -2.98
C PHE A 152 -1.27 4.62 -1.46
N PHE A 153 -0.76 5.56 -0.69
CA PHE A 153 -1.16 5.70 0.71
C PHE A 153 -2.53 6.36 0.90
N HIS A 154 -3.10 6.93 -0.15
CA HIS A 154 -4.42 7.56 -0.13
C HIS A 154 -5.46 6.63 -0.76
N THR A 155 -6.69 6.64 -0.24
CA THR A 155 -7.81 5.82 -0.73
C THR A 155 -7.98 5.90 -2.25
N PHE A 156 -7.79 7.08 -2.85
CA PHE A 156 -7.96 7.25 -4.28
C PHE A 156 -6.90 6.52 -5.10
N GLY A 157 -5.62 6.58 -4.71
CA GLY A 157 -4.56 5.84 -5.41
C GLY A 157 -4.57 4.34 -5.11
N TYR A 158 -4.92 3.97 -3.87
CA TYR A 158 -5.03 2.58 -3.45
C TYR A 158 -6.31 1.94 -4.02
N LYS A 159 -7.46 2.35 -3.49
CA LYS A 159 -8.72 1.61 -3.69
C LYS A 159 -9.39 1.97 -5.01
N ALA A 160 -9.57 3.26 -5.31
CA ALA A 160 -10.09 3.71 -6.58
C ALA A 160 -9.07 3.57 -7.73
N GLY A 161 -7.77 3.54 -7.43
CA GLY A 161 -6.70 3.32 -8.38
C GLY A 161 -6.46 1.83 -8.66
N TRP A 162 -5.39 1.27 -8.09
CA TRP A 162 -4.95 -0.06 -8.48
C TRP A 162 -5.89 -1.20 -8.06
N LEU A 163 -6.59 -1.08 -6.91
CA LEU A 163 -7.53 -2.12 -6.48
C LEU A 163 -8.70 -2.25 -7.45
N ALA A 164 -9.34 -1.13 -7.83
CA ALA A 164 -10.42 -1.13 -8.81
C ALA A 164 -9.94 -1.62 -10.18
N ALA A 165 -8.74 -1.21 -10.61
CA ALA A 165 -8.15 -1.70 -11.86
C ALA A 165 -7.98 -3.22 -11.88
N LEU A 166 -7.46 -3.81 -10.79
CA LEU A 166 -7.29 -5.27 -10.70
C LEU A 166 -8.61 -6.00 -10.70
N GLN A 167 -9.66 -5.48 -10.07
CA GLN A 167 -10.98 -6.12 -10.05
C GLN A 167 -11.58 -6.31 -11.45
N VAL A 168 -11.32 -5.38 -12.37
CA VAL A 168 -11.84 -5.46 -13.73
C VAL A 168 -10.84 -6.03 -14.73
N GLY A 169 -9.57 -6.23 -14.34
CA GLY A 169 -8.51 -6.68 -15.23
C GLY A 169 -7.94 -5.57 -16.13
N ALA A 170 -7.92 -4.34 -15.64
CA ALA A 170 -7.22 -3.22 -16.26
C ALA A 170 -5.72 -3.25 -15.92
N VAL A 171 -4.91 -2.65 -16.76
CA VAL A 171 -3.46 -2.51 -16.57
C VAL A 171 -3.17 -1.26 -15.75
N VAL A 172 -2.50 -1.42 -14.62
CA VAL A 172 -2.10 -0.31 -13.75
C VAL A 172 -0.80 0.30 -14.23
N HIS A 173 -0.80 1.59 -14.50
CA HIS A 173 0.36 2.42 -14.82
C HIS A 173 0.60 3.39 -13.67
N PRO A 174 1.45 3.06 -12.67
CA PRO A 174 1.67 3.94 -11.52
C PRO A 174 2.54 5.14 -11.91
N GLN A 175 2.19 6.32 -11.39
CA GLN A 175 2.99 7.54 -11.50
C GLN A 175 3.52 7.90 -10.11
N PRO A 176 4.83 7.77 -9.84
CA PRO A 176 5.40 8.01 -8.51
C PRO A 176 5.25 9.45 -8.01
N GLN A 177 5.36 10.40 -8.91
CA GLN A 177 5.20 11.84 -8.63
C GLN A 177 4.37 12.46 -9.74
N PHE A 178 3.43 13.33 -9.38
CA PHE A 178 2.67 14.08 -10.36
C PHE A 178 3.55 15.17 -10.99
N ASP A 179 3.77 15.03 -12.29
CA ASP A 179 4.44 15.99 -13.13
C ASP A 179 3.65 16.09 -14.45
N VAL A 180 3.21 17.29 -14.80
CA VAL A 180 2.29 17.50 -15.94
C VAL A 180 2.92 17.05 -17.25
N GLU A 181 4.19 17.40 -17.48
CA GLU A 181 4.87 17.08 -18.75
C GLU A 181 5.07 15.56 -18.87
N GLN A 182 5.52 14.92 -17.80
CA GLN A 182 5.67 13.46 -17.76
C GLN A 182 4.35 12.73 -17.94
N VAL A 183 3.30 13.18 -17.26
CA VAL A 183 1.96 12.57 -17.38
C VAL A 183 1.45 12.69 -18.81
N MET A 184 1.55 13.86 -19.44
CA MET A 184 1.15 14.07 -20.82
C MET A 184 1.94 13.20 -21.81
N ALA A 185 3.26 13.10 -21.61
CA ALA A 185 4.12 12.24 -22.43
C ALA A 185 3.74 10.75 -22.27
N ARG A 186 3.48 10.29 -21.03
CA ARG A 186 3.08 8.91 -20.76
C ARG A 186 1.71 8.56 -21.33
N ILE A 187 0.74 9.47 -21.29
CA ILE A 187 -0.58 9.26 -21.89
C ILE A 187 -0.44 8.85 -23.36
N ALA A 188 0.37 9.58 -24.13
CA ALA A 188 0.60 9.28 -25.53
C ALA A 188 1.43 8.00 -25.74
N ALA A 189 2.60 7.89 -25.06
CA ALA A 189 3.55 6.81 -25.25
C ALA A 189 3.01 5.44 -24.79
N GLU A 190 2.30 5.44 -23.68
CA GLU A 190 1.78 4.22 -23.07
C GLU A 190 0.32 3.95 -23.44
N ARG A 191 -0.27 4.75 -24.33
CA ARG A 191 -1.67 4.64 -24.79
C ARG A 191 -2.65 4.51 -23.61
N ILE A 192 -2.52 5.39 -22.65
CA ILE A 192 -3.40 5.43 -21.48
C ILE A 192 -4.85 5.69 -21.93
N THR A 193 -5.78 4.94 -21.35
CA THR A 193 -7.21 5.05 -21.67
C THR A 193 -8.03 5.67 -20.54
N VAL A 194 -7.49 5.59 -19.30
CA VAL A 194 -8.15 6.11 -18.08
C VAL A 194 -7.14 6.80 -17.19
#